data_c975a83f749c9f1620965a712144bbf1
#
_entry.id   c975a83f749c9f1620965a712144bbf1
#
_cell.length_a   1.000
_cell.length_b   1.000
_cell.length_c   1.000
_cell.angle_alpha   90.00
_cell.angle_beta   90.00
_cell.angle_gamma   90.00
#
_symmetry.space_group_name_H-M   'P 1'
#
loop_
_entity.id
_entity.type
_entity.pdbx_description
1 polymer ?
#
loop_
_entity_poly.entity_id
_entity_poly.type
_entity_poly.pdbx_seq_one_letter_code
_entity_poly.pdbx_strand_id
1 'polypeptide(L)'
;CALTIGTYGVARKRNDNKLRFYSMNFDQLGVIESSLDDLVPSKEANWTNYPKGVIWAFGEKGMKVTSGMDLLLNGNIPNGSGLSSSASVEVLTGYILRDFFGFDVTNQDLALIGQLSENKYNKVNCGIMDQFAIAMGKKDNAIFLDTATLEYEYAPIHLENAKIVIACSNKKRGLGDSKYNERRSECETALAELQQVVKIKTLGDLDEETFEK
;
A
#
# COMPACT_ATOMS: atom_id res chain seq x y z
N CYS A 1 11.95 6.27 3.30
CA CYS A 1 12.89 5.26 2.78
C CYS A 1 12.33 3.85 2.99
N ALA A 2 12.73 2.92 2.15
CA ALA A 2 12.46 1.50 2.34
C ALA A 2 13.45 0.89 3.36
N LEU A 3 12.99 -0.16 4.04
CA LEU A 3 13.81 -0.94 4.97
C LEU A 3 14.34 -2.21 4.29
N THR A 4 15.31 -2.87 4.93
CA THR A 4 15.84 -4.17 4.48
C THR A 4 14.95 -5.36 4.89
N ILE A 5 13.98 -5.12 5.79
CA ILE A 5 12.92 -6.08 6.13
C ILE A 5 11.79 -5.94 5.12
N GLY A 6 11.10 -7.03 4.81
CA GLY A 6 10.06 -7.02 3.78
C GLY A 6 9.24 -8.30 3.74
N THR A 7 8.43 -8.42 2.69
CA THR A 7 7.63 -9.60 2.40
C THR A 7 8.22 -10.33 1.21
N TYR A 8 8.36 -11.63 1.34
CA TYR A 8 8.82 -12.54 0.30
C TYR A 8 7.65 -13.39 -0.17
N GLY A 9 7.60 -13.70 -1.46
CA GLY A 9 6.52 -14.48 -2.03
C GLY A 9 7.01 -15.50 -3.03
N VAL A 10 6.33 -16.65 -3.04
CA VAL A 10 6.43 -17.65 -4.09
C VAL A 10 5.05 -17.78 -4.72
N ALA A 11 4.97 -17.61 -6.02
CA ALA A 11 3.71 -17.64 -6.74
C ALA A 11 3.75 -18.65 -7.89
N ARG A 12 2.59 -19.23 -8.18
CA ARG A 12 2.39 -20.11 -9.33
C ARG A 12 1.09 -19.75 -10.03
N LYS A 13 1.15 -19.49 -11.33
CA LYS A 13 -0.02 -19.28 -12.17
C LYS A 13 -0.82 -20.58 -12.30
N ARG A 14 -2.14 -20.47 -12.28
CA ARG A 14 -3.07 -21.60 -12.41
C ARG A 14 -3.76 -21.56 -13.78
N ASN A 15 -4.45 -22.66 -14.12
CA ASN A 15 -5.25 -22.78 -15.35
C ASN A 15 -6.76 -22.63 -15.07
N ASP A 16 -7.13 -22.21 -13.86
CA ASP A 16 -8.50 -22.00 -13.42
C ASP A 16 -8.64 -20.60 -12.78
N ASN A 17 -9.81 -20.25 -12.29
CA ASN A 17 -10.09 -18.97 -11.64
C ASN A 17 -9.81 -18.97 -10.13
N LYS A 18 -9.25 -20.05 -9.56
CA LYS A 18 -9.03 -20.15 -8.11
C LYS A 18 -7.83 -19.33 -7.66
N LEU A 19 -8.01 -18.66 -6.53
CA LEU A 19 -6.96 -17.98 -5.79
C LEU A 19 -6.72 -18.74 -4.49
N ARG A 20 -5.49 -19.18 -4.25
CA ARG A 20 -5.10 -19.88 -3.03
C ARG A 20 -3.95 -19.13 -2.38
N PHE A 21 -4.19 -18.73 -1.15
CA PHE A 21 -3.27 -17.90 -0.38
C PHE A 21 -2.82 -18.63 0.88
N TYR A 22 -1.53 -18.62 1.15
CA TYR A 22 -0.98 -19.11 2.40
C TYR A 22 0.08 -18.12 2.91
N SER A 23 0.08 -17.85 4.22
CA SER A 23 1.08 -17.02 4.86
C SER A 23 1.73 -17.76 6.01
N MET A 24 3.06 -17.84 6.00
CA MET A 24 3.84 -18.40 7.11
C MET A 24 3.75 -17.54 8.38
N ASN A 25 3.34 -16.28 8.27
CA ASN A 25 3.08 -15.39 9.42
C ASN A 25 1.73 -15.66 10.09
N PHE A 26 0.82 -16.36 9.40
CA PHE A 26 -0.53 -16.70 9.85
C PHE A 26 -0.84 -18.16 9.53
N ASP A 27 0.10 -19.06 9.83
CA ASP A 27 0.05 -20.50 9.51
C ASP A 27 -1.19 -21.19 10.12
N GLN A 28 -1.66 -20.69 11.27
CA GLN A 28 -2.88 -21.18 11.94
C GLN A 28 -4.15 -20.98 11.08
N LEU A 29 -4.14 -20.09 10.10
CA LEU A 29 -5.28 -19.89 9.19
C LEU A 29 -5.29 -20.90 8.03
N GLY A 30 -4.18 -21.61 7.81
CA GLY A 30 -4.03 -22.54 6.72
C GLY A 30 -4.11 -21.88 5.35
N VAL A 31 -4.53 -22.64 4.34
CA VAL A 31 -4.76 -22.13 2.99
C VAL A 31 -6.13 -21.46 2.93
N ILE A 32 -6.16 -20.19 2.55
CA ILE A 32 -7.40 -19.45 2.30
C ILE A 32 -7.67 -19.49 0.79
N GLU A 33 -8.84 -19.97 0.41
CA GLU A 33 -9.26 -20.06 -0.99
C GLU A 33 -10.28 -18.96 -1.34
N SER A 34 -10.18 -18.45 -2.56
CA SER A 34 -11.08 -17.48 -3.17
C SER A 34 -11.14 -17.71 -4.68
N SER A 35 -11.81 -16.85 -5.41
CA SER A 35 -11.93 -16.90 -6.87
C SER A 35 -11.75 -15.51 -7.46
N LEU A 36 -11.30 -15.45 -8.72
CA LEU A 36 -11.36 -14.22 -9.54
C LEU A 36 -12.80 -13.73 -9.77
N ASP A 37 -13.77 -14.63 -9.66
CA ASP A 37 -15.21 -14.31 -9.82
C ASP A 37 -15.81 -13.70 -8.54
N ASP A 38 -15.07 -13.76 -7.40
CA ASP A 38 -15.47 -13.24 -6.10
C ASP A 38 -14.33 -12.43 -5.45
N LEU A 39 -14.11 -11.25 -5.98
CA LEU A 39 -13.14 -10.29 -5.44
C LEU A 39 -13.79 -9.30 -4.45
N VAL A 40 -14.76 -9.75 -3.66
CA VAL A 40 -15.39 -8.92 -2.63
C VAL A 40 -14.58 -8.99 -1.34
N PRO A 41 -14.29 -7.83 -0.68
CA PRO A 41 -13.63 -7.85 0.62
C PRO A 41 -14.55 -8.46 1.69
N SER A 42 -13.99 -9.31 2.56
CA SER A 42 -14.73 -9.90 3.67
C SER A 42 -13.83 -10.00 4.92
N LYS A 43 -14.47 -10.12 6.10
CA LYS A 43 -13.73 -10.33 7.36
C LYS A 43 -13.05 -11.69 7.40
N GLU A 44 -13.69 -12.70 6.83
CA GLU A 44 -13.22 -14.09 6.76
C GLU A 44 -11.97 -14.20 5.89
N ALA A 45 -11.87 -13.36 4.84
CA ALA A 45 -10.70 -13.29 3.97
C ALA A 45 -9.44 -12.79 4.71
N ASN A 46 -9.62 -12.10 5.85
CA ASN A 46 -8.51 -11.65 6.69
C ASN A 46 -7.45 -10.88 5.87
N TRP A 47 -6.15 -11.24 6.01
CA TRP A 47 -5.03 -10.62 5.29
C TRP A 47 -5.10 -10.81 3.76
N THR A 48 -5.86 -11.80 3.26
CA THR A 48 -5.96 -12.04 1.80
C THR A 48 -6.76 -10.96 1.08
N ASN A 49 -7.43 -10.06 1.81
CA ASN A 49 -8.02 -8.87 1.24
C ASN A 49 -6.98 -7.97 0.55
N TYR A 50 -5.70 -7.96 0.99
CA TYR A 50 -4.65 -7.17 0.35
C TYR A 50 -4.32 -7.67 -1.06
N PRO A 51 -3.92 -8.93 -1.28
CA PRO A 51 -3.69 -9.42 -2.64
C PRO A 51 -4.96 -9.44 -3.50
N LYS A 52 -6.14 -9.73 -2.94
CA LYS A 52 -7.42 -9.64 -3.66
C LYS A 52 -7.70 -8.21 -4.11
N GLY A 53 -7.47 -7.23 -3.25
CA GLY A 53 -7.64 -5.82 -3.55
C GLY A 53 -6.72 -5.34 -4.67
N VAL A 54 -5.49 -5.83 -4.73
CA VAL A 54 -4.57 -5.52 -5.83
C VAL A 54 -5.06 -6.13 -7.15
N ILE A 55 -5.52 -7.39 -7.16
CA ILE A 55 -6.13 -8.02 -8.34
C ILE A 55 -7.31 -7.20 -8.83
N TRP A 56 -8.20 -6.78 -7.93
CA TRP A 56 -9.32 -5.91 -8.22
C TRP A 56 -8.87 -4.57 -8.80
N ALA A 57 -7.86 -3.93 -8.20
CA ALA A 57 -7.35 -2.63 -8.64
C ALA A 57 -6.72 -2.67 -10.03
N PHE A 58 -6.06 -3.77 -10.41
CA PHE A 58 -5.63 -3.99 -11.80
C PHE A 58 -6.83 -4.02 -12.75
N GLY A 59 -7.92 -4.70 -12.37
CA GLY A 59 -9.18 -4.72 -13.13
C GLY A 59 -9.77 -3.33 -13.34
N GLU A 60 -9.80 -2.50 -12.30
CA GLU A 60 -10.27 -1.10 -12.36
C GLU A 60 -9.43 -0.23 -13.32
N LYS A 61 -8.18 -0.61 -13.53
CA LYS A 61 -7.28 0.02 -14.51
C LYS A 61 -7.37 -0.61 -15.92
N GLY A 62 -8.34 -1.51 -16.17
CA GLY A 62 -8.50 -2.19 -17.44
C GLY A 62 -7.53 -3.37 -17.70
N MET A 63 -6.73 -3.73 -16.71
CA MET A 63 -5.76 -4.84 -16.77
C MET A 63 -6.36 -6.10 -16.16
N LYS A 64 -6.95 -6.94 -17.00
CA LYS A 64 -7.68 -8.12 -16.54
C LYS A 64 -6.74 -9.27 -16.18
N VAL A 65 -6.78 -9.72 -14.93
CA VAL A 65 -6.16 -10.97 -14.49
C VAL A 65 -7.03 -12.14 -14.98
N THR A 66 -6.48 -12.97 -15.88
CA THR A 66 -7.24 -13.96 -16.67
C THR A 66 -7.12 -15.39 -16.15
N SER A 67 -6.29 -15.63 -15.14
CA SER A 67 -6.20 -16.93 -14.47
C SER A 67 -5.86 -16.75 -13.01
N GLY A 68 -6.26 -17.71 -12.18
CA GLY A 68 -5.93 -17.72 -10.76
C GLY A 68 -4.45 -17.98 -10.47
N MET A 69 -4.12 -17.99 -9.20
CA MET A 69 -2.77 -18.24 -8.72
C MET A 69 -2.76 -18.92 -7.34
N ASP A 70 -1.69 -19.65 -7.07
CA ASP A 70 -1.27 -20.00 -5.72
C ASP A 70 -0.22 -18.99 -5.27
N LEU A 71 -0.37 -18.42 -4.08
CA LEU A 71 0.56 -17.44 -3.51
C LEU A 71 0.90 -17.82 -2.07
N LEU A 72 2.18 -18.07 -1.81
CA LEU A 72 2.75 -18.26 -0.48
C LEU A 72 3.53 -17.01 -0.10
N LEU A 73 3.27 -16.47 1.08
CA LEU A 73 3.96 -15.30 1.63
C LEU A 73 4.68 -15.63 2.94
N ASN A 74 5.82 -14.96 3.11
CA ASN A 74 6.55 -14.91 4.37
C ASN A 74 7.12 -13.51 4.56
N GLY A 75 6.78 -12.83 5.66
CA GLY A 75 7.28 -11.49 5.97
C GLY A 75 8.12 -11.49 7.25
N ASN A 76 9.19 -10.72 7.27
CA ASN A 76 9.95 -10.43 8.48
C ASN A 76 9.68 -9.03 9.04
N ILE A 77 8.68 -8.34 8.51
CA ILE A 77 8.13 -7.11 9.08
C ILE A 77 7.29 -7.48 10.31
N PRO A 78 7.56 -6.93 11.50
CA PRO A 78 6.74 -7.22 12.67
C PRO A 78 5.29 -6.80 12.46
N ASN A 79 4.35 -7.72 12.69
CA ASN A 79 2.93 -7.47 12.47
C ASN A 79 2.39 -6.35 13.37
N GLY A 80 1.64 -5.41 12.79
CA GLY A 80 1.04 -4.30 13.53
C GLY A 80 2.02 -3.26 14.06
N SER A 81 3.27 -3.27 13.60
CA SER A 81 4.33 -2.34 14.04
C SER A 81 4.24 -0.94 13.39
N GLY A 82 3.36 -0.74 12.42
CA GLY A 82 3.31 0.50 11.63
C GLY A 82 4.42 0.62 10.59
N LEU A 83 5.04 -0.49 10.21
CA LEU A 83 6.11 -0.55 9.20
C LEU A 83 5.59 -1.00 7.82
N SER A 84 4.36 -0.65 7.50
CA SER A 84 3.76 -0.78 6.16
C SER A 84 3.71 -2.22 5.62
N SER A 85 3.39 -3.20 6.48
CA SER A 85 3.28 -4.60 6.05
C SER A 85 2.19 -4.82 4.98
N SER A 86 1.07 -4.09 5.03
CA SER A 86 0.03 -4.12 4.01
C SER A 86 0.56 -3.68 2.65
N ALA A 87 1.16 -2.50 2.58
CA ALA A 87 1.75 -1.97 1.35
C ALA A 87 2.84 -2.90 0.78
N SER A 88 3.61 -3.59 1.66
CA SER A 88 4.60 -4.58 1.22
C SER A 88 3.95 -5.77 0.49
N VAL A 89 2.82 -6.28 1.00
CA VAL A 89 2.05 -7.36 0.35
C VAL A 89 1.41 -6.85 -0.95
N GLU A 90 0.87 -5.64 -0.95
CA GLU A 90 0.24 -5.04 -2.12
C GLU A 90 1.22 -4.85 -3.28
N VAL A 91 2.35 -4.21 -3.01
CA VAL A 91 3.38 -3.96 -4.03
C VAL A 91 3.95 -5.28 -4.55
N LEU A 92 4.25 -6.24 -3.67
CA LEU A 92 4.71 -7.57 -4.08
C LEU A 92 3.70 -8.29 -4.98
N THR A 93 2.41 -8.24 -4.63
CA THR A 93 1.33 -8.81 -5.45
C THR A 93 1.29 -8.13 -6.81
N GLY A 94 1.41 -6.80 -6.84
CA GLY A 94 1.49 -6.04 -8.09
C GLY A 94 2.64 -6.48 -9.00
N TYR A 95 3.82 -6.69 -8.44
CA TYR A 95 4.98 -7.23 -9.17
C TYR A 95 4.69 -8.61 -9.76
N ILE A 96 4.10 -9.52 -8.97
CA ILE A 96 3.74 -10.87 -9.43
C ILE A 96 2.75 -10.80 -10.59
N LEU A 97 1.72 -9.96 -10.50
CA LEU A 97 0.72 -9.80 -11.55
C LEU A 97 1.31 -9.21 -12.83
N ARG A 98 2.15 -8.19 -12.68
CA ARG A 98 2.87 -7.61 -13.81
C ARG A 98 3.66 -8.67 -14.58
N ASP A 99 4.43 -9.48 -13.87
CA ASP A 99 5.28 -10.50 -14.49
C ASP A 99 4.46 -11.67 -15.06
N PHE A 100 3.39 -12.10 -14.36
CA PHE A 100 2.55 -13.22 -14.80
C PHE A 100 1.74 -12.91 -16.06
N PHE A 101 1.27 -11.67 -16.20
CA PHE A 101 0.34 -11.27 -17.27
C PHE A 101 0.97 -10.32 -18.28
N GLY A 102 2.23 -9.93 -18.10
CA GLY A 102 2.94 -9.04 -19.00
C GLY A 102 2.34 -7.64 -19.04
N PHE A 103 1.82 -7.15 -17.91
CA PHE A 103 1.25 -5.81 -17.85
C PHE A 103 2.35 -4.75 -17.96
N ASP A 104 2.13 -3.76 -18.83
CA ASP A 104 3.03 -2.62 -19.01
C ASP A 104 2.73 -1.56 -17.94
N VAL A 105 3.30 -1.75 -16.76
CA VAL A 105 3.16 -0.85 -15.60
C VAL A 105 4.53 -0.59 -14.98
N THR A 106 4.76 0.66 -14.61
CA THR A 106 5.97 1.10 -13.90
C THR A 106 5.88 0.77 -12.41
N ASN A 107 6.98 0.91 -11.68
CA ASN A 107 6.98 0.79 -10.22
C ASN A 107 6.09 1.87 -9.56
N GLN A 108 6.06 3.07 -10.13
CA GLN A 108 5.18 4.14 -9.68
C GLN A 108 3.70 3.77 -9.87
N ASP A 109 3.35 3.13 -11.00
CA ASP A 109 2.00 2.62 -11.22
C ASP A 109 1.63 1.54 -10.20
N LEU A 110 2.58 0.66 -9.84
CA LEU A 110 2.35 -0.35 -8.79
C LEU A 110 2.06 0.30 -7.43
N ALA A 111 2.74 1.39 -7.10
CA ALA A 111 2.45 2.15 -5.88
C ALA A 111 1.03 2.74 -5.90
N LEU A 112 0.60 3.32 -7.03
CA LEU A 112 -0.75 3.86 -7.22
C LEU A 112 -1.83 2.77 -7.19
N ILE A 113 -1.55 1.60 -7.76
CA ILE A 113 -2.45 0.43 -7.72
C ILE A 113 -2.60 -0.07 -6.28
N GLY A 114 -1.51 -0.18 -5.52
CA GLY A 114 -1.55 -0.53 -4.11
C GLY A 114 -2.37 0.47 -3.28
N GLN A 115 -2.15 1.77 -3.47
CA GLN A 115 -2.95 2.81 -2.82
C GLN A 115 -4.43 2.72 -3.19
N LEU A 116 -4.76 2.46 -4.46
CA LEU A 116 -6.15 2.27 -4.91
C LEU A 116 -6.80 1.08 -4.19
N SER A 117 -6.06 -0.04 -4.07
CA SER A 117 -6.47 -1.22 -3.31
C SER A 117 -6.76 -0.87 -1.84
N GLU A 118 -5.83 -0.20 -1.17
CA GLU A 118 -5.99 0.20 0.24
C GLU A 118 -7.22 1.11 0.42
N ASN A 119 -7.35 2.16 -0.42
CA ASN A 119 -8.37 3.18 -0.26
C ASN A 119 -9.77 2.70 -0.67
N LYS A 120 -9.90 2.02 -1.80
CA LYS A 120 -11.22 1.69 -2.37
C LYS A 120 -11.69 0.29 -2.02
N TYR A 121 -10.79 -0.67 -1.93
CA TYR A 121 -11.11 -2.04 -1.60
C TYR A 121 -11.09 -2.30 -0.09
N ASN A 122 -9.97 -1.97 0.58
CA ASN A 122 -9.80 -2.17 2.03
C ASN A 122 -10.42 -1.06 2.90
N LYS A 123 -10.87 0.06 2.29
CA LYS A 123 -11.51 1.21 2.96
C LYS A 123 -10.63 1.94 3.98
N VAL A 124 -9.34 1.97 3.75
CA VAL A 124 -8.36 2.75 4.53
C VAL A 124 -7.88 3.92 3.69
N ASN A 125 -8.29 5.14 3.98
CA ASN A 125 -7.99 6.34 3.20
C ASN A 125 -6.54 6.83 3.38
N CYS A 126 -5.56 5.96 3.09
CA CYS A 126 -4.15 6.29 3.23
C CYS A 126 -3.61 7.19 2.10
N GLY A 127 -2.50 7.90 2.40
CA GLY A 127 -1.68 8.54 1.38
C GLY A 127 -0.83 7.53 0.60
N ILE A 128 -0.04 8.02 -0.37
CA ILE A 128 0.76 7.17 -1.26
C ILE A 128 2.10 6.71 -0.64
N MET A 129 2.50 7.29 0.52
CA MET A 129 3.86 7.21 1.04
C MET A 129 4.40 5.78 1.18
N ASP A 130 3.60 4.88 1.74
CA ASP A 130 4.04 3.53 2.07
C ASP A 130 4.27 2.70 0.81
N GLN A 131 3.30 2.69 -0.09
CA GLN A 131 3.40 1.96 -1.35
C GLN A 131 4.52 2.54 -2.22
N PHE A 132 4.66 3.88 -2.25
CA PHE A 132 5.71 4.54 -3.03
C PHE A 132 7.10 4.23 -2.48
N ALA A 133 7.29 4.30 -1.16
CA ALA A 133 8.56 4.00 -0.53
C ALA A 133 9.02 2.56 -0.80
N ILE A 134 8.08 1.61 -0.83
CA ILE A 134 8.37 0.19 -1.09
C ILE A 134 8.65 -0.04 -2.58
N ALA A 135 7.82 0.50 -3.47
CA ALA A 135 7.94 0.29 -4.92
C ALA A 135 9.19 0.97 -5.52
N MET A 136 9.56 2.14 -4.98
CA MET A 136 10.62 3.00 -5.49
C MET A 136 11.88 2.99 -4.63
N GLY A 137 11.93 2.16 -3.56
CA GLY A 137 13.07 2.10 -2.65
C GLY A 137 14.39 1.84 -3.35
N LYS A 138 15.43 2.60 -3.00
CA LYS A 138 16.80 2.45 -3.49
C LYS A 138 17.76 2.33 -2.32
N LYS A 139 18.71 1.40 -2.41
CA LYS A 139 19.72 1.19 -1.37
C LYS A 139 20.43 2.48 -1.02
N ASP A 140 20.59 2.73 0.28
CA ASP A 140 21.32 3.87 0.87
C ASP A 140 20.75 5.24 0.46
N ASN A 141 19.44 5.30 0.12
CA ASN A 141 18.77 6.54 -0.23
C ASN A 141 17.44 6.70 0.51
N ALA A 142 17.12 7.94 0.84
CA ALA A 142 15.75 8.39 1.08
C ALA A 142 15.11 8.81 -0.24
N ILE A 143 13.79 8.88 -0.25
CA ILE A 143 13.02 9.44 -1.36
C ILE A 143 12.43 10.76 -0.86
N PHE A 144 12.73 11.85 -1.53
CA PHE A 144 12.04 13.12 -1.39
C PHE A 144 10.94 13.15 -2.44
N LEU A 145 9.69 13.09 -1.99
CA LEU A 145 8.51 12.92 -2.85
C LEU A 145 7.58 14.12 -2.70
N ASP A 146 7.27 14.79 -3.80
CA ASP A 146 6.12 15.66 -3.89
C ASP A 146 4.85 14.80 -4.10
N THR A 147 4.01 14.74 -3.10
CA THR A 147 2.80 13.89 -3.14
C THR A 147 1.68 14.46 -4.03
N ALA A 148 1.77 15.72 -4.45
CA ALA A 148 0.81 16.35 -5.36
C ALA A 148 1.11 16.02 -6.83
N THR A 149 2.39 16.04 -7.21
CA THR A 149 2.85 15.81 -8.59
C THR A 149 3.38 14.40 -8.83
N LEU A 150 3.76 13.70 -7.77
CA LEU A 150 4.50 12.44 -7.75
C LEU A 150 5.92 12.56 -8.34
N GLU A 151 6.43 13.77 -8.48
CA GLU A 151 7.84 14.01 -8.75
C GLU A 151 8.68 13.63 -7.53
N TYR A 152 9.81 13.01 -7.74
CA TYR A 152 10.64 12.54 -6.64
C TYR A 152 12.13 12.61 -6.96
N GLU A 153 12.92 12.71 -5.91
CA GLU A 153 14.38 12.67 -5.96
C GLU A 153 14.92 11.68 -4.94
N TYR A 154 16.07 11.08 -5.24
CA TYR A 154 16.80 10.26 -4.28
C TYR A 154 17.82 11.10 -3.52
N ALA A 155 17.67 11.15 -2.21
CA ALA A 155 18.63 11.78 -1.30
C ALA A 155 19.50 10.71 -0.64
N PRO A 156 20.82 10.70 -0.85
CA PRO A 156 21.71 9.73 -0.22
C PRO A 156 21.66 9.83 1.32
N ILE A 157 21.61 8.68 1.99
CA ILE A 157 21.65 8.59 3.45
C ILE A 157 23.04 8.16 3.87
N HIS A 158 23.77 9.06 4.52
CA HIS A 158 25.08 8.80 5.12
C HIS A 158 25.00 8.95 6.64
N LEU A 159 24.96 7.83 7.33
CA LEU A 159 24.84 7.77 8.80
C LEU A 159 26.19 7.36 9.41
N GLU A 160 27.21 8.25 9.36
CA GLU A 160 28.58 7.94 9.82
C GLU A 160 28.63 7.42 11.25
N ASN A 161 28.10 8.18 12.21
CA ASN A 161 28.09 7.86 13.64
C ASN A 161 26.69 7.78 14.24
N ALA A 162 25.65 7.65 13.39
CA ALA A 162 24.26 7.56 13.81
C ALA A 162 23.62 6.26 13.32
N LYS A 163 22.52 5.86 13.95
CA LYS A 163 21.69 4.73 13.56
C LYS A 163 20.23 5.12 13.65
N ILE A 164 19.41 4.63 12.72
CA ILE A 164 17.97 4.71 12.85
C ILE A 164 17.51 3.56 13.74
N VAL A 165 16.85 3.89 14.86
CA VAL A 165 16.28 2.91 15.79
C VAL A 165 14.77 2.90 15.64
N ILE A 166 14.22 1.73 15.36
CA ILE A 166 12.77 1.52 15.25
C ILE A 166 12.33 0.75 16.49
N ALA A 167 11.47 1.36 17.31
CA ALA A 167 10.94 0.74 18.53
C ALA A 167 9.45 0.43 18.34
N CYS A 168 9.07 -0.84 18.47
CA CYS A 168 7.68 -1.26 18.47
C CYS A 168 7.09 -1.09 19.87
N SER A 169 6.01 -0.32 19.99
CA SER A 169 5.29 -0.11 21.27
C SER A 169 4.41 -1.30 21.66
N ASN A 170 4.32 -2.35 20.83
CA ASN A 170 3.42 -3.50 20.97
C ASN A 170 1.92 -3.15 21.06
N LYS A 171 1.55 -1.90 20.78
CA LYS A 171 0.14 -1.51 20.71
C LYS A 171 -0.43 -2.00 19.39
N LYS A 172 -1.30 -3.00 19.45
CA LYS A 172 -2.01 -3.49 18.27
C LYS A 172 -2.89 -2.38 17.69
N ARG A 173 -2.78 -2.15 16.39
CA ARG A 173 -3.66 -1.26 15.63
C ARG A 173 -4.66 -2.14 14.87
N GLY A 174 -5.96 -1.95 15.10
CA GLY A 174 -7.01 -2.54 14.28
C GLY A 174 -7.14 -1.78 12.96
N LEU A 175 -7.39 -2.48 11.87
CA LEU A 175 -7.59 -1.89 10.53
C LEU A 175 -8.79 -0.93 10.47
N GLY A 176 -9.78 -1.08 11.38
CA GLY A 176 -10.98 -0.26 11.43
C GLY A 176 -11.00 0.83 12.49
N ASP A 177 -10.11 0.76 13.50
CA ASP A 177 -10.07 1.66 14.66
C ASP A 177 -9.05 2.79 14.52
N SER A 178 -8.49 2.97 13.32
CA SER A 178 -7.45 3.97 13.19
C SER A 178 -8.06 5.37 13.18
N LYS A 179 -7.61 6.20 14.09
CA LYS A 179 -7.80 7.66 14.04
C LYS A 179 -7.31 8.27 12.72
N TYR A 180 -6.78 7.45 11.82
CA TYR A 180 -6.30 7.87 10.51
C TYR A 180 -7.45 8.42 9.64
N ASN A 181 -8.56 7.67 9.53
CA ASN A 181 -9.73 8.14 8.79
C ASN A 181 -10.36 9.38 9.45
N GLU A 182 -10.34 9.45 10.78
CA GLU A 182 -10.76 10.65 11.54
C GLU A 182 -9.87 11.84 11.19
N ARG A 183 -8.54 11.70 11.26
CA ARG A 183 -7.58 12.75 10.87
C ARG A 183 -7.75 13.17 9.41
N ARG A 184 -7.99 12.22 8.51
CA ARG A 184 -8.26 12.51 7.11
C ARG A 184 -9.53 13.35 6.93
N SER A 185 -10.61 12.99 7.61
CA SER A 185 -11.86 13.74 7.60
C SER A 185 -11.69 15.16 8.14
N GLU A 186 -10.86 15.35 9.18
CA GLU A 186 -10.55 16.69 9.70
C GLU A 186 -9.80 17.54 8.67
N CYS A 187 -8.82 16.96 7.95
CA CYS A 187 -8.14 17.68 6.86
C CYS A 187 -9.11 18.04 5.73
N GLU A 188 -10.04 17.15 5.38
CA GLU A 188 -11.05 17.40 4.35
C GLU A 188 -12.03 18.50 4.78
N THR A 189 -12.40 18.54 6.06
CA THR A 189 -13.23 19.60 6.64
C THR A 189 -12.50 20.95 6.60
N ALA A 190 -11.25 20.98 7.07
CA ALA A 190 -10.43 22.20 7.02
C ALA A 190 -10.27 22.72 5.59
N LEU A 191 -10.02 21.84 4.61
CA LEU A 191 -9.95 22.23 3.21
C LEU A 191 -11.27 22.84 2.72
N ALA A 192 -12.41 22.22 3.04
CA ALA A 192 -13.73 22.70 2.64
C ALA A 192 -14.06 24.06 3.24
N GLU A 193 -13.64 24.33 4.47
CA GLU A 193 -13.79 25.63 5.13
C GLU A 193 -12.91 26.70 4.45
N LEU A 194 -11.64 26.39 4.21
CA LEU A 194 -10.72 27.32 3.54
C LEU A 194 -11.14 27.63 2.10
N GLN A 195 -11.71 26.67 1.38
CA GLN A 195 -12.20 26.87 0.01
C GLN A 195 -13.36 27.88 -0.08
N GLN A 196 -13.98 28.24 1.04
CA GLN A 196 -15.01 29.30 1.06
C GLN A 196 -14.42 30.71 0.97
N VAL A 197 -13.15 30.88 1.35
CA VAL A 197 -12.48 32.17 1.44
C VAL A 197 -11.27 32.28 0.51
N VAL A 198 -10.62 31.16 0.15
CA VAL A 198 -9.45 31.13 -0.75
C VAL A 198 -9.63 30.09 -1.85
N LYS A 199 -9.06 30.37 -3.03
CA LYS A 199 -9.17 29.47 -4.20
C LYS A 199 -8.01 28.49 -4.22
N ILE A 200 -8.15 27.40 -3.47
CA ILE A 200 -7.19 26.28 -3.41
C ILE A 200 -7.87 24.97 -3.78
N LYS A 201 -7.11 23.98 -4.27
CA LYS A 201 -7.59 22.62 -4.54
C LYS A 201 -7.22 21.66 -3.43
N THR A 202 -6.06 21.87 -2.81
CA THR A 202 -5.51 21.07 -1.71
C THR A 202 -4.99 22.02 -0.62
N LEU A 203 -4.81 21.50 0.60
CA LEU A 203 -4.19 22.28 1.67
C LEU A 203 -2.74 22.70 1.34
N GLY A 204 -2.05 21.89 0.52
CA GLY A 204 -0.69 22.21 0.08
C GLY A 204 -0.58 23.37 -0.90
N ASP A 205 -1.70 23.85 -1.47
CA ASP A 205 -1.73 25.01 -2.35
C ASP A 205 -1.72 26.33 -1.55
N LEU A 206 -1.88 26.24 -0.22
CA LEU A 206 -1.95 27.42 0.65
C LEU A 206 -0.53 27.82 1.06
N ASP A 207 -0.10 29.01 0.67
CA ASP A 207 1.15 29.60 1.13
C ASP A 207 0.97 30.32 2.48
N GLU A 208 2.10 30.61 3.14
CA GLU A 208 2.13 31.23 4.48
C GLU A 208 1.49 32.64 4.45
N GLU A 209 1.76 33.43 3.40
CA GLU A 209 1.20 34.79 3.28
C GLU A 209 -0.33 34.79 3.18
N THR A 210 -0.89 33.85 2.43
CA THR A 210 -2.34 33.68 2.27
C THR A 210 -2.99 33.13 3.53
N PHE A 211 -2.26 32.25 4.26
CA PHE A 211 -2.76 31.68 5.51
C PHE A 211 -2.82 32.68 6.65
N GLU A 212 -1.91 33.65 6.70
CA GLU A 212 -1.88 34.71 7.74
C GLU A 212 -2.90 35.83 7.52
N LYS A 213 -3.56 35.92 6.38
CA LYS A 213 -4.61 36.89 6.05
C LYS A 213 -5.99 36.37 6.42
#